data_528e53c7353f5362842dab89242526d5
#
_entry.id   528e53c7353f5362842dab89242526d5
#
_cell.length_a   1.000
_cell.length_b   1.000
_cell.length_c   1.000
_cell.angle_alpha   90.00
_cell.angle_beta   90.00
_cell.angle_gamma   90.00
#
_symmetry.space_group_name_H-M   'P 1'
#
loop_
_entity.id
_entity.type
_entity.pdbx_description
1 polymer ?
#
loop_
_entity_poly.entity_id
_entity_poly.type
_entity_poly.pdbx_seq_one_letter_code
_entity_poly.pdbx_strand_id
1 'polypeptide(L)'
;MRKKFLWILPFVILSCSRLQAQDIAGDWQGILESGKGYRIVIRIAKNDSGGWKAELYSIDFGPDGVPVSSLSLHEGTLKFSIDSQGGAYEGQVGVDGSAIKGTWTQGKTSTPLNLRRATKETAWQLDVSPHTVKFIPVFDNVKLEVLDWGGSGRSLVLLAGLGNTAHIFDNLAPKLTSSYHVYGITRRGYGASSAPALASNNYSADRLGDDVLEVFEALKLNRPVLVGHSIAGEELSSIATRHPEKVAGLVYLDAAYSYAFYDRGQGDMDLDALELKKRLDQLSTPGASSDDKLVLIQSLQQTTLPQFEKDLQAQEKELRTMHFPSYANSVSPVDAAILNGQEKYTDIRVPILAIFAVPHDLGSGFQNDPATRAALAASDLTRTTAQANALEKAIPSARVVRLPNASHFVFISNEADVLREINSFISSLP
;
A
#
# COMPACT_ATOMS: atom_id res chain seq x y z
N MET A 1 3.04 -96.58 2.45
CA MET A 1 2.18 -95.40 2.22
C MET A 1 2.83 -94.16 2.88
N ARG A 2 3.54 -93.31 2.14
CA ARG A 2 4.17 -92.07 2.65
C ARG A 2 3.30 -90.90 2.22
N LYS A 3 2.64 -90.21 3.17
CA LYS A 3 1.90 -88.99 2.96
C LYS A 3 2.90 -87.79 2.85
N LYS A 4 2.92 -87.09 1.68
CA LYS A 4 3.65 -85.83 1.49
C LYS A 4 2.73 -84.74 2.00
N PHE A 5 3.20 -83.95 3.01
CA PHE A 5 2.62 -82.74 3.45
C PHE A 5 3.15 -81.60 2.55
N LEU A 6 2.26 -80.89 1.86
CA LEU A 6 2.59 -79.72 1.05
C LEU A 6 2.37 -78.49 1.93
N TRP A 7 3.45 -77.79 2.24
CA TRP A 7 3.41 -76.47 2.94
C TRP A 7 3.11 -75.38 1.91
N ILE A 8 1.94 -74.69 1.99
CA ILE A 8 1.61 -73.52 1.24
C ILE A 8 2.03 -72.35 2.11
N LEU A 9 3.11 -71.62 1.72
CA LEU A 9 3.49 -70.39 2.30
C LEU A 9 2.56 -69.27 1.76
N PRO A 10 1.91 -68.47 2.61
CA PRO A 10 1.19 -67.27 2.11
C PRO A 10 2.17 -66.21 1.70
N PHE A 11 2.16 -65.82 0.43
CA PHE A 11 2.89 -64.69 -0.11
C PHE A 11 2.15 -63.41 0.34
N VAL A 12 2.66 -62.75 1.38
CA VAL A 12 2.19 -61.43 1.77
C VAL A 12 2.76 -60.41 0.77
N ILE A 13 1.94 -59.97 -0.18
CA ILE A 13 2.28 -58.84 -1.07
C ILE A 13 2.20 -57.57 -0.22
N LEU A 14 3.36 -57.11 0.26
CA LEU A 14 3.48 -55.73 0.78
C LEU A 14 3.30 -54.77 -0.41
N SER A 15 2.10 -54.22 -0.54
CA SER A 15 1.86 -53.07 -1.42
C SER A 15 2.60 -51.88 -0.85
N CYS A 16 3.84 -51.67 -1.25
CA CYS A 16 4.51 -50.38 -1.07
C CYS A 16 3.75 -49.36 -1.90
N SER A 17 2.79 -48.68 -1.28
CA SER A 17 2.24 -47.42 -1.79
C SER A 17 3.41 -46.45 -1.86
N ARG A 18 3.97 -46.26 -3.05
CA ARG A 18 4.88 -45.15 -3.27
C ARG A 18 4.07 -43.92 -2.94
N LEU A 19 4.42 -43.20 -1.86
CA LEU A 19 3.99 -41.83 -1.67
C LEU A 19 4.52 -41.08 -2.88
N GLN A 20 3.69 -40.92 -3.88
CA GLN A 20 3.99 -40.06 -5.01
C GLN A 20 3.98 -38.65 -4.42
N ALA A 21 5.14 -37.99 -4.43
CA ALA A 21 5.22 -36.61 -3.99
C ALA A 21 4.16 -35.80 -4.74
N GLN A 22 3.19 -35.26 -4.01
CA GLN A 22 2.11 -34.49 -4.61
C GLN A 22 2.73 -33.31 -5.38
N ASP A 23 2.46 -33.24 -6.69
CA ASP A 23 2.88 -32.12 -7.50
C ASP A 23 1.94 -30.94 -7.24
N ILE A 24 2.48 -29.90 -6.61
CA ILE A 24 1.75 -28.66 -6.30
C ILE A 24 2.04 -27.54 -7.32
N ALA A 25 2.82 -27.79 -8.38
CA ALA A 25 3.06 -26.79 -9.41
C ALA A 25 1.75 -26.36 -10.10
N GLY A 26 1.67 -25.11 -10.45
CA GLY A 26 0.51 -24.47 -11.12
C GLY A 26 -0.09 -23.34 -10.29
N ASP A 27 -1.20 -22.81 -10.80
CA ASP A 27 -1.92 -21.72 -10.17
C ASP A 27 -3.01 -22.26 -9.25
N TRP A 28 -3.06 -21.70 -8.05
CA TRP A 28 -4.04 -22.02 -7.02
C TRP A 28 -4.81 -20.75 -6.67
N GLN A 29 -6.11 -20.79 -6.62
CA GLN A 29 -6.96 -19.62 -6.42
C GLN A 29 -7.99 -19.82 -5.32
N GLY A 30 -8.28 -18.79 -4.56
CA GLY A 30 -9.25 -18.80 -3.48
C GLY A 30 -9.59 -17.41 -2.97
N ILE A 31 -10.61 -17.33 -2.14
CA ILE A 31 -11.02 -16.06 -1.52
C ILE A 31 -10.51 -16.05 -0.09
N LEU A 32 -9.73 -15.02 0.25
CA LEU A 32 -9.37 -14.72 1.62
C LEU A 32 -10.59 -14.08 2.29
N GLU A 33 -11.19 -14.77 3.24
CA GLU A 33 -12.45 -14.39 3.89
C GLU A 33 -12.25 -13.27 4.93
N SER A 34 -11.69 -12.13 4.50
CA SER A 34 -11.53 -10.94 5.31
C SER A 34 -12.39 -9.81 4.74
N GLY A 35 -13.24 -9.20 5.57
CA GLY A 35 -14.16 -8.16 5.12
C GLY A 35 -15.10 -8.63 4.01
N LYS A 36 -15.03 -8.00 2.84
CA LYS A 36 -15.80 -8.39 1.65
C LYS A 36 -15.22 -9.59 0.88
N GLY A 37 -14.08 -10.12 1.33
CA GLY A 37 -13.33 -11.17 0.65
C GLY A 37 -12.43 -10.63 -0.46
N TYR A 38 -11.19 -11.16 -0.53
CA TYR A 38 -10.21 -10.78 -1.55
C TYR A 38 -9.80 -12.01 -2.38
N ARG A 39 -9.73 -11.83 -3.69
CA ARG A 39 -9.32 -12.88 -4.63
C ARG A 39 -7.81 -13.06 -4.61
N ILE A 40 -7.37 -14.23 -4.19
CA ILE A 40 -5.96 -14.60 -4.08
C ILE A 40 -5.62 -15.66 -5.12
N VAL A 41 -4.50 -15.49 -5.82
CA VAL A 41 -3.89 -16.51 -6.66
C VAL A 41 -2.48 -16.76 -6.16
N ILE A 42 -2.12 -18.04 -5.99
CA ILE A 42 -0.73 -18.45 -5.72
C ILE A 42 -0.25 -19.25 -6.92
N ARG A 43 0.78 -18.75 -7.56
CA ARG A 43 1.50 -19.41 -8.64
C ARG A 43 2.71 -20.13 -8.09
N ILE A 44 2.71 -21.46 -8.16
CA ILE A 44 3.79 -22.32 -7.66
C ILE A 44 4.52 -22.93 -8.84
N ALA A 45 5.83 -22.85 -8.86
CA ALA A 45 6.68 -23.44 -9.87
C ALA A 45 7.91 -24.13 -9.23
N LYS A 46 8.52 -25.06 -9.94
CA LYS A 46 9.83 -25.60 -9.56
C LYS A 46 10.91 -24.59 -9.89
N ASN A 47 11.87 -24.45 -8.99
CA ASN A 47 13.10 -23.70 -9.26
C ASN A 47 14.16 -24.60 -9.91
N ASP A 48 15.25 -23.99 -10.38
CA ASP A 48 16.32 -24.70 -11.10
C ASP A 48 17.06 -25.74 -10.25
N SER A 49 16.97 -25.64 -8.92
CA SER A 49 17.56 -26.60 -7.97
C SER A 49 16.59 -27.73 -7.57
N GLY A 50 15.41 -27.80 -8.17
CA GLY A 50 14.39 -28.81 -7.89
C GLY A 50 13.51 -28.51 -6.66
N GLY A 51 13.72 -27.37 -5.99
CA GLY A 51 12.84 -26.84 -4.94
C GLY A 51 11.62 -26.12 -5.53
N TRP A 52 10.89 -25.43 -4.66
CA TRP A 52 9.73 -24.65 -5.02
C TRP A 52 10.02 -23.16 -4.98
N LYS A 53 9.42 -22.42 -5.91
CA LYS A 53 9.27 -20.97 -5.85
C LYS A 53 7.79 -20.63 -6.03
N ALA A 54 7.34 -19.54 -5.43
CA ALA A 54 5.96 -19.11 -5.58
C ALA A 54 5.82 -17.60 -5.52
N GLU A 55 4.74 -17.10 -6.11
CA GLU A 55 4.31 -15.72 -6.04
C GLU A 55 2.82 -15.68 -5.68
N LEU A 56 2.45 -14.78 -4.77
CA LEU A 56 1.07 -14.52 -4.39
C LEU A 56 0.57 -13.26 -5.09
N TYR A 57 -0.61 -13.35 -5.68
CA TYR A 57 -1.31 -12.24 -6.33
C TYR A 57 -2.61 -11.98 -5.59
N SER A 58 -2.87 -10.72 -5.26
CA SER A 58 -4.19 -10.27 -4.80
C SER A 58 -4.84 -9.46 -5.92
N ILE A 59 -5.70 -10.11 -6.70
CA ILE A 59 -6.29 -9.53 -7.93
C ILE A 59 -7.03 -8.21 -7.66
N ASP A 60 -7.61 -8.09 -6.47
CA ASP A 60 -8.36 -6.89 -6.08
C ASP A 60 -7.45 -5.69 -5.74
N PHE A 61 -6.13 -5.94 -5.61
CA PHE A 61 -5.11 -4.91 -5.39
C PHE A 61 -4.15 -4.71 -6.58
N GLY A 62 -4.31 -5.50 -7.63
CA GLY A 62 -3.55 -5.41 -8.86
C GLY A 62 -2.92 -6.74 -9.30
N PRO A 63 -2.34 -6.78 -10.51
CA PRO A 63 -1.74 -7.99 -11.09
C PRO A 63 -0.33 -8.29 -10.58
N ASP A 64 0.24 -7.43 -9.73
CA ASP A 64 1.61 -7.60 -9.26
C ASP A 64 1.74 -8.76 -8.28
N GLY A 65 2.70 -9.64 -8.54
CA GLY A 65 3.00 -10.79 -7.69
C GLY A 65 3.92 -10.41 -6.53
N VAL A 66 3.57 -10.84 -5.34
CA VAL A 66 4.43 -10.74 -4.15
C VAL A 66 5.22 -12.03 -4.01
N PRO A 67 6.56 -12.01 -4.00
CA PRO A 67 7.37 -13.20 -3.83
C PRO A 67 7.11 -13.87 -2.49
N VAL A 68 6.93 -15.19 -2.51
CA VAL A 68 6.86 -16.03 -1.31
C VAL A 68 8.26 -16.21 -0.74
N SER A 69 8.45 -15.85 0.54
CA SER A 69 9.77 -15.88 1.21
C SER A 69 10.22 -17.30 1.52
N SER A 70 9.28 -18.17 1.91
CA SER A 70 9.53 -19.59 2.16
C SER A 70 8.36 -20.44 1.70
N LEU A 71 8.63 -21.63 1.14
CA LEU A 71 7.60 -22.60 0.77
C LEU A 71 8.07 -24.01 1.03
N SER A 72 7.23 -24.81 1.68
CA SER A 72 7.47 -26.23 1.96
C SER A 72 6.20 -27.06 1.79
N LEU A 73 6.38 -28.31 1.35
CA LEU A 73 5.33 -29.32 1.32
C LEU A 73 5.85 -30.54 2.09
N HIS A 74 5.20 -30.88 3.19
CA HIS A 74 5.55 -32.03 4.00
C HIS A 74 4.28 -32.81 4.41
N GLU A 75 4.23 -34.09 4.13
CA GLU A 75 3.09 -34.96 4.43
C GLU A 75 1.73 -34.37 4.00
N GLY A 76 1.69 -33.78 2.80
CA GLY A 76 0.49 -33.16 2.25
C GLY A 76 0.13 -31.79 2.85
N THR A 77 0.92 -31.28 3.79
CA THR A 77 0.74 -29.94 4.35
C THR A 77 1.60 -28.95 3.60
N LEU A 78 0.97 -27.99 2.93
CA LEU A 78 1.61 -26.84 2.30
C LEU A 78 1.75 -25.73 3.32
N LYS A 79 2.99 -25.21 3.48
CA LYS A 79 3.26 -24.02 4.28
C LYS A 79 4.06 -23.02 3.45
N PHE A 80 3.72 -21.74 3.57
CA PHE A 80 4.53 -20.66 3.00
C PHE A 80 4.41 -19.39 3.82
N SER A 81 5.42 -18.50 3.70
CA SER A 81 5.41 -17.17 4.32
C SER A 81 5.66 -16.09 3.29
N ILE A 82 5.15 -14.88 3.61
CA ILE A 82 5.44 -13.63 2.90
C ILE A 82 5.94 -12.65 3.95
N ASP A 83 7.26 -12.62 4.14
CA ASP A 83 7.88 -11.87 5.22
C ASP A 83 7.67 -10.35 5.06
N SER A 84 7.63 -9.86 3.82
CA SER A 84 7.33 -8.45 3.51
C SER A 84 5.94 -7.99 3.97
N GLN A 85 5.02 -8.93 4.16
CA GLN A 85 3.66 -8.65 4.63
C GLN A 85 3.39 -9.19 6.05
N GLY A 86 4.38 -9.84 6.68
CA GLY A 86 4.22 -10.46 7.98
C GLY A 86 3.16 -11.57 7.99
N GLY A 87 2.95 -12.23 6.84
CA GLY A 87 1.90 -13.22 6.64
C GLY A 87 2.43 -14.64 6.43
N ALA A 88 1.66 -15.63 6.86
CA ALA A 88 1.96 -17.04 6.67
C ALA A 88 0.69 -17.84 6.35
N TYR A 89 0.85 -18.87 5.53
CA TYR A 89 -0.20 -19.79 5.16
C TYR A 89 0.14 -21.22 5.59
N GLU A 90 -0.85 -21.92 6.08
CA GLU A 90 -0.78 -23.38 6.31
C GLU A 90 -2.06 -24.03 5.80
N GLY A 91 -1.92 -25.07 4.97
CA GLY A 91 -3.07 -25.78 4.41
C GLY A 91 -2.78 -27.21 4.04
N GLN A 92 -3.81 -28.05 4.14
CA GLN A 92 -3.76 -29.47 3.80
C GLN A 92 -4.20 -29.69 2.36
N VAL A 93 -3.34 -30.26 1.54
CA VAL A 93 -3.62 -30.64 0.16
C VAL A 93 -4.55 -31.85 0.15
N GLY A 94 -5.63 -31.74 -0.60
CA GLY A 94 -6.57 -32.84 -0.78
C GLY A 94 -5.94 -34.05 -1.46
N VAL A 95 -6.50 -35.24 -1.22
CA VAL A 95 -5.97 -36.51 -1.74
C VAL A 95 -5.91 -36.51 -3.28
N ASP A 96 -6.85 -35.85 -3.92
CA ASP A 96 -6.93 -35.71 -5.38
C ASP A 96 -6.04 -34.58 -5.95
N GLY A 97 -5.37 -33.80 -5.10
CA GLY A 97 -4.53 -32.68 -5.50
C GLY A 97 -5.27 -31.52 -6.14
N SER A 98 -6.60 -31.44 -6.01
CA SER A 98 -7.42 -30.38 -6.64
C SER A 98 -7.71 -29.18 -5.73
N ALA A 99 -7.58 -29.36 -4.41
CA ALA A 99 -7.88 -28.34 -3.43
C ALA A 99 -6.88 -28.34 -2.26
N ILE A 100 -6.72 -27.21 -1.61
CA ILE A 100 -5.97 -27.04 -0.36
C ILE A 100 -6.88 -26.33 0.62
N LYS A 101 -7.17 -26.97 1.75
CA LYS A 101 -7.91 -26.33 2.85
C LYS A 101 -6.94 -25.75 3.83
N GLY A 102 -7.01 -24.44 4.06
CA GLY A 102 -6.01 -23.78 4.88
C GLY A 102 -6.42 -22.45 5.45
N THR A 103 -5.46 -21.85 6.12
CA THR A 103 -5.61 -20.61 6.87
C THR A 103 -4.44 -19.68 6.57
N TRP A 104 -4.74 -18.44 6.31
CA TRP A 104 -3.79 -17.34 6.27
C TRP A 104 -3.70 -16.71 7.66
N THR A 105 -2.50 -16.52 8.16
CA THR A 105 -2.25 -15.88 9.45
C THR A 105 -1.40 -14.64 9.23
N GLN A 106 -1.84 -13.49 9.76
CA GLN A 106 -1.10 -12.24 9.71
C GLN A 106 -1.15 -11.58 11.09
N GLY A 107 0.01 -11.44 11.70
CA GLY A 107 0.09 -11.06 13.12
C GLY A 107 -0.65 -12.04 14.01
N LYS A 108 -1.66 -11.56 14.74
CA LYS A 108 -2.52 -12.39 15.60
C LYS A 108 -3.84 -12.83 14.94
N THR A 109 -4.05 -12.46 13.68
CA THR A 109 -5.30 -12.76 12.96
C THR A 109 -5.11 -13.97 12.07
N SER A 110 -6.04 -14.91 12.17
CA SER A 110 -6.10 -16.10 11.32
C SER A 110 -7.40 -16.08 10.52
N THR A 111 -7.29 -16.17 9.20
CA THR A 111 -8.43 -16.05 8.27
C THR A 111 -8.45 -17.28 7.36
N PRO A 112 -9.60 -17.92 7.14
CA PRO A 112 -9.70 -19.02 6.19
C PRO A 112 -9.29 -18.58 4.78
N LEU A 113 -8.45 -19.42 4.15
CA LEU A 113 -8.08 -19.29 2.74
C LEU A 113 -8.04 -20.68 2.13
N ASN A 114 -9.15 -21.09 1.55
CA ASN A 114 -9.25 -22.38 0.85
C ASN A 114 -8.92 -22.15 -0.62
N LEU A 115 -7.93 -22.89 -1.12
CA LEU A 115 -7.44 -22.77 -2.48
C LEU A 115 -7.94 -23.94 -3.34
N ARG A 116 -8.25 -23.66 -4.60
CA ARG A 116 -8.53 -24.66 -5.64
C ARG A 116 -7.53 -24.52 -6.77
N ARG A 117 -7.11 -25.63 -7.34
CA ARG A 117 -6.24 -25.63 -8.51
C ARG A 117 -6.98 -24.98 -9.69
N ALA A 118 -6.37 -23.97 -10.28
CA ALA A 118 -6.91 -23.33 -11.48
C ALA A 118 -6.69 -24.23 -12.70
N THR A 119 -7.69 -24.30 -13.58
CA THR A 119 -7.60 -24.89 -14.93
C THR A 119 -7.62 -23.75 -15.97
N LYS A 120 -7.42 -24.08 -17.24
CA LYS A 120 -7.51 -23.07 -18.31
C LYS A 120 -8.88 -22.40 -18.36
N GLU A 121 -9.92 -23.11 -17.96
CA GLU A 121 -11.31 -22.64 -18.00
C GLU A 121 -11.71 -21.88 -16.71
N THR A 122 -11.04 -22.16 -15.58
CA THR A 122 -11.41 -21.61 -14.28
C THR A 122 -10.41 -20.59 -13.76
N ALA A 123 -9.24 -20.45 -14.40
CA ALA A 123 -8.21 -19.50 -13.98
C ALA A 123 -8.73 -18.05 -14.02
N TRP A 124 -8.54 -17.35 -12.91
CA TRP A 124 -8.81 -15.91 -12.89
C TRP A 124 -7.74 -15.17 -13.70
N GLN A 125 -8.17 -14.15 -14.43
CA GLN A 125 -7.24 -13.23 -15.06
C GLN A 125 -6.64 -12.33 -13.97
N LEU A 126 -5.32 -12.16 -14.00
CA LEU A 126 -4.62 -11.31 -13.01
C LEU A 126 -4.82 -9.83 -13.32
N ASP A 127 -4.80 -9.49 -14.60
CA ASP A 127 -5.10 -8.15 -15.08
C ASP A 127 -6.31 -8.20 -16.03
N VAL A 128 -7.40 -7.59 -15.58
CA VAL A 128 -8.67 -7.54 -16.31
C VAL A 128 -9.01 -6.12 -16.78
N SER A 129 -8.18 -5.15 -16.46
CA SER A 129 -8.42 -3.74 -16.70
C SER A 129 -8.06 -3.36 -18.14
N PRO A 130 -8.92 -2.65 -18.87
CA PRO A 130 -8.67 -2.27 -20.25
C PRO A 130 -7.77 -1.04 -20.35
N HIS A 131 -6.50 -1.15 -19.97
CA HIS A 131 -5.53 -0.06 -20.08
C HIS A 131 -4.41 -0.36 -21.09
N THR A 132 -3.72 0.66 -21.51
CA THR A 132 -2.43 0.56 -22.22
C THR A 132 -1.31 0.97 -21.28
N VAL A 133 -0.15 0.32 -21.39
CA VAL A 133 1.04 0.62 -20.58
C VAL A 133 2.02 1.45 -21.39
N LYS A 134 2.52 2.54 -20.77
CA LYS A 134 3.58 3.38 -21.31
C LYS A 134 4.71 3.49 -20.29
N PHE A 135 5.96 3.48 -20.75
CA PHE A 135 7.11 3.77 -19.91
C PHE A 135 7.63 5.16 -20.24
N ILE A 136 7.44 6.09 -19.30
CA ILE A 136 7.81 7.50 -19.49
C ILE A 136 9.14 7.75 -18.78
N PRO A 137 10.16 8.20 -19.53
CA PRO A 137 11.42 8.61 -18.91
C PRO A 137 11.24 9.90 -18.12
N VAL A 138 11.74 9.91 -16.90
CA VAL A 138 11.81 11.06 -16.02
C VAL A 138 13.27 11.32 -15.63
N PHE A 139 13.54 12.16 -14.64
CA PHE A 139 14.91 12.47 -14.20
C PHE A 139 15.77 11.24 -13.89
N ASP A 140 17.08 11.37 -14.06
CA ASP A 140 18.10 10.38 -13.67
C ASP A 140 17.96 9.02 -14.37
N ASN A 141 17.49 8.99 -15.60
CA ASN A 141 17.24 7.78 -16.39
C ASN A 141 16.22 6.82 -15.77
N VAL A 142 15.41 7.29 -14.85
CA VAL A 142 14.28 6.54 -14.30
C VAL A 142 13.17 6.50 -15.34
N LYS A 143 12.53 5.36 -15.52
CA LYS A 143 11.33 5.20 -16.33
C LYS A 143 10.18 4.81 -15.43
N LEU A 144 9.08 5.54 -15.52
CA LEU A 144 7.86 5.22 -14.79
C LEU A 144 6.88 4.49 -15.68
N GLU A 145 6.28 3.44 -15.13
CA GLU A 145 5.11 2.80 -15.69
C GLU A 145 3.92 3.73 -15.55
N VAL A 146 3.24 3.98 -16.66
CA VAL A 146 2.02 4.77 -16.73
C VAL A 146 0.93 3.95 -17.39
N LEU A 147 -0.15 3.73 -16.67
CA LEU A 147 -1.36 3.09 -17.18
C LEU A 147 -2.27 4.17 -17.77
N ASP A 148 -2.77 3.92 -18.98
CA ASP A 148 -3.70 4.80 -19.69
C ASP A 148 -4.99 4.02 -19.97
N TRP A 149 -6.03 4.29 -19.19
CA TRP A 149 -7.36 3.67 -19.36
C TRP A 149 -8.18 4.36 -20.44
N GLY A 150 -7.66 5.44 -21.04
CA GLY A 150 -8.38 6.19 -22.05
C GLY A 150 -9.47 7.08 -21.47
N GLY A 151 -10.50 7.29 -22.28
CA GLY A 151 -11.57 8.22 -21.98
C GLY A 151 -11.38 9.57 -22.68
N SER A 152 -12.20 10.54 -22.34
CA SER A 152 -12.17 11.89 -22.92
C SER A 152 -12.53 12.96 -21.88
N GLY A 153 -12.20 14.22 -22.16
CA GLY A 153 -12.44 15.32 -21.24
C GLY A 153 -11.22 15.65 -20.39
N ARG A 154 -11.44 16.15 -19.17
CA ARG A 154 -10.38 16.55 -18.25
C ARG A 154 -9.54 15.34 -17.86
N SER A 155 -8.21 15.49 -17.86
CA SER A 155 -7.32 14.43 -17.43
C SER A 155 -7.34 14.24 -15.91
N LEU A 156 -7.45 12.99 -15.48
CA LEU A 156 -7.26 12.55 -14.10
C LEU A 156 -5.97 11.73 -14.03
N VAL A 157 -5.15 12.00 -13.02
CA VAL A 157 -3.94 11.23 -12.75
C VAL A 157 -4.03 10.63 -11.35
N LEU A 158 -4.02 9.29 -11.29
CA LEU A 158 -4.17 8.49 -10.08
C LEU A 158 -2.80 8.08 -9.56
N LEU A 159 -2.53 8.33 -8.27
CA LEU A 159 -1.28 8.03 -7.58
C LEU A 159 -1.54 7.06 -6.43
N ALA A 160 -0.83 5.93 -6.42
CA ALA A 160 -1.03 4.86 -5.47
C ALA A 160 -0.35 5.11 -4.11
N GLY A 161 -0.85 4.44 -3.07
CA GLY A 161 -0.27 4.44 -1.74
C GLY A 161 1.06 3.68 -1.65
N LEU A 162 1.63 3.64 -0.45
CA LEU A 162 2.88 2.93 -0.16
C LEU A 162 2.70 1.42 -0.45
N GLY A 163 3.68 0.81 -1.10
CA GLY A 163 3.65 -0.61 -1.45
C GLY A 163 2.71 -0.98 -2.60
N ASN A 164 2.00 -0.01 -3.21
CA ASN A 164 1.08 -0.27 -4.31
C ASN A 164 1.58 0.32 -5.62
N THR A 165 1.13 -0.27 -6.73
CA THR A 165 1.30 0.25 -8.09
C THR A 165 0.02 0.92 -8.58
N ALA A 166 0.04 1.53 -9.76
CA ALA A 166 -1.15 2.12 -10.37
C ALA A 166 -2.28 1.11 -10.60
N HIS A 167 -1.96 -0.17 -10.68
CA HIS A 167 -2.93 -1.25 -10.86
C HIS A 167 -3.94 -1.38 -9.69
N ILE A 168 -3.66 -0.80 -8.52
CA ILE A 168 -4.64 -0.73 -7.42
C ILE A 168 -5.95 -0.04 -7.85
N PHE A 169 -5.91 0.75 -8.91
CA PHE A 169 -7.06 1.47 -9.46
C PHE A 169 -7.75 0.76 -10.64
N ASP A 170 -7.35 -0.46 -11.01
CA ASP A 170 -7.91 -1.19 -12.14
C ASP A 170 -9.43 -1.41 -12.08
N ASN A 171 -10.00 -1.41 -10.88
CA ASN A 171 -11.46 -1.48 -10.70
C ASN A 171 -12.14 -0.10 -10.69
N LEU A 172 -11.45 0.96 -10.25
CA LEU A 172 -12.00 2.32 -10.15
C LEU A 172 -11.87 3.10 -11.46
N ALA A 173 -10.67 3.08 -12.06
CA ALA A 173 -10.32 3.91 -13.21
C ALA A 173 -11.26 3.74 -14.42
N PRO A 174 -11.64 2.50 -14.84
CA PRO A 174 -12.56 2.30 -15.96
C PRO A 174 -13.93 2.97 -15.76
N LYS A 175 -14.38 3.14 -14.50
CA LYS A 175 -15.67 3.77 -14.18
C LYS A 175 -15.65 5.29 -14.31
N LEU A 176 -14.45 5.88 -14.38
CA LEU A 176 -14.23 7.31 -14.56
C LEU A 176 -14.05 7.69 -16.05
N THR A 177 -13.72 6.71 -16.93
CA THR A 177 -13.41 6.98 -18.34
C THR A 177 -14.57 7.50 -19.19
N SER A 178 -15.81 7.34 -18.73
CA SER A 178 -16.98 7.91 -19.41
C SER A 178 -16.99 9.45 -19.41
N SER A 179 -16.27 10.07 -18.49
CA SER A 179 -16.28 11.54 -18.29
C SER A 179 -14.90 12.17 -18.29
N TYR A 180 -13.85 11.36 -18.10
CA TYR A 180 -12.47 11.83 -17.95
C TYR A 180 -11.51 10.98 -18.76
N HIS A 181 -10.34 11.53 -19.10
CA HIS A 181 -9.20 10.73 -19.56
C HIS A 181 -8.37 10.34 -18.32
N VAL A 182 -8.28 9.04 -18.05
CA VAL A 182 -7.74 8.53 -16.78
C VAL A 182 -6.37 7.89 -16.98
N TYR A 183 -5.39 8.37 -16.22
CA TYR A 183 -4.04 7.84 -16.15
C TYR A 183 -3.73 7.37 -14.72
N GLY A 184 -2.84 6.39 -14.57
CA GLY A 184 -2.27 5.99 -13.30
C GLY A 184 -0.76 5.94 -13.40
N ILE A 185 -0.04 6.41 -12.39
CA ILE A 185 1.42 6.40 -12.37
C ILE A 185 1.88 5.43 -11.27
N THR A 186 2.69 4.45 -11.65
CA THR A 186 3.43 3.62 -10.69
C THR A 186 4.70 4.36 -10.30
N ARG A 187 4.81 4.68 -8.99
CA ARG A 187 5.95 5.42 -8.42
C ARG A 187 7.27 4.69 -8.68
N ARG A 188 8.39 5.44 -8.78
CA ARG A 188 9.74 4.86 -8.80
C ARG A 188 9.94 3.89 -7.62
N GLY A 189 10.61 2.78 -7.85
CA GLY A 189 10.86 1.74 -6.86
C GLY A 189 9.78 0.68 -6.74
N TYR A 190 8.63 0.83 -7.43
CA TYR A 190 7.54 -0.14 -7.40
C TYR A 190 7.22 -0.71 -8.79
N GLY A 191 6.65 -1.92 -8.80
CA GLY A 191 6.15 -2.59 -9.99
C GLY A 191 7.15 -2.61 -11.14
N ALA A 192 6.71 -2.21 -12.33
CA ALA A 192 7.55 -2.15 -13.52
C ALA A 192 8.32 -0.82 -13.68
N SER A 193 8.14 0.14 -12.78
CA SER A 193 8.91 1.37 -12.74
C SER A 193 10.36 1.12 -12.30
N SER A 194 11.28 1.94 -12.77
CA SER A 194 12.69 1.86 -12.37
C SER A 194 12.88 2.06 -10.87
N ALA A 195 13.80 1.31 -10.27
CA ALA A 195 14.18 1.43 -8.86
C ALA A 195 15.61 2.04 -8.76
N PRO A 196 15.75 3.36 -8.64
CA PRO A 196 17.06 3.99 -8.46
C PRO A 196 17.64 3.67 -7.09
N ALA A 197 18.93 3.97 -6.88
CA ALA A 197 19.60 3.76 -5.61
C ALA A 197 18.87 4.49 -4.46
N LEU A 198 18.91 3.92 -3.26
CA LEU A 198 18.26 4.44 -2.04
C LEU A 198 19.04 5.64 -1.45
N ALA A 199 19.42 6.60 -2.31
CA ALA A 199 20.03 7.85 -1.87
C ALA A 199 18.94 8.82 -1.38
N SER A 200 19.28 9.68 -0.41
CA SER A 200 18.35 10.56 0.31
C SER A 200 17.47 11.45 -0.58
N ASN A 201 17.90 11.76 -1.80
CA ASN A 201 17.16 12.65 -2.71
C ASN A 201 16.32 11.91 -3.75
N ASN A 202 16.44 10.58 -3.87
CA ASN A 202 15.75 9.84 -4.91
C ASN A 202 14.29 9.54 -4.58
N TYR A 203 13.91 9.61 -3.31
CA TYR A 203 12.58 9.23 -2.83
C TYR A 203 11.97 10.31 -1.92
N SER A 204 12.47 11.55 -1.97
CA SER A 204 11.80 12.65 -1.25
C SER A 204 10.47 12.99 -1.89
N ALA A 205 9.52 13.48 -1.09
CA ALA A 205 8.19 13.88 -1.55
C ALA A 205 8.25 14.86 -2.73
N ASP A 206 9.19 15.83 -2.70
CA ASP A 206 9.40 16.76 -3.80
C ASP A 206 9.93 16.08 -5.06
N ARG A 207 10.87 15.13 -4.94
CA ARG A 207 11.36 14.35 -6.09
C ARG A 207 10.25 13.50 -6.71
N LEU A 208 9.42 12.87 -5.89
CA LEU A 208 8.28 12.07 -6.37
C LEU A 208 7.24 12.96 -7.06
N GLY A 209 7.02 14.18 -6.54
CA GLY A 209 6.19 15.19 -7.20
C GLY A 209 6.77 15.66 -8.54
N ASP A 210 8.10 15.87 -8.62
CA ASP A 210 8.78 16.24 -9.87
C ASP A 210 8.63 15.16 -10.95
N ASP A 211 8.69 13.89 -10.57
CA ASP A 211 8.42 12.77 -11.50
C ASP A 211 7.03 12.84 -12.11
N VAL A 212 6.02 13.15 -11.31
CA VAL A 212 4.65 13.32 -11.79
C VAL A 212 4.54 14.48 -12.76
N LEU A 213 5.25 15.60 -12.50
CA LEU A 213 5.28 16.75 -13.41
C LEU A 213 5.96 16.41 -14.74
N GLU A 214 7.03 15.61 -14.73
CA GLU A 214 7.66 15.12 -15.98
C GLU A 214 6.70 14.26 -16.81
N VAL A 215 5.89 13.41 -16.14
CA VAL A 215 4.83 12.66 -16.84
C VAL A 215 3.79 13.60 -17.46
N PHE A 216 3.41 14.70 -16.77
CA PHE A 216 2.50 15.69 -17.35
C PHE A 216 3.06 16.31 -18.64
N GLU A 217 4.34 16.70 -18.62
CA GLU A 217 5.00 17.28 -19.80
C GLU A 217 5.07 16.26 -20.95
N ALA A 218 5.46 15.02 -20.65
CA ALA A 218 5.58 13.96 -21.65
C ALA A 218 4.23 13.62 -22.31
N LEU A 219 3.15 13.62 -21.55
CA LEU A 219 1.79 13.36 -22.02
C LEU A 219 1.05 14.62 -22.47
N LYS A 220 1.67 15.82 -22.32
CA LYS A 220 1.07 17.12 -22.65
C LYS A 220 -0.24 17.38 -21.91
N LEU A 221 -0.29 16.98 -20.62
CA LEU A 221 -1.48 17.19 -19.80
C LEU A 221 -1.58 18.66 -19.38
N ASN A 222 -2.75 19.24 -19.62
CA ASN A 222 -3.02 20.62 -19.24
C ASN A 222 -3.84 20.66 -17.96
N ARG A 223 -3.21 21.03 -16.84
CA ARG A 223 -3.85 21.15 -15.53
C ARG A 223 -4.76 19.96 -15.19
N PRO A 224 -4.23 18.72 -15.09
CA PRO A 224 -5.02 17.58 -14.68
C PRO A 224 -5.52 17.73 -13.24
N VAL A 225 -6.52 16.94 -12.86
CA VAL A 225 -6.84 16.70 -11.46
C VAL A 225 -5.99 15.53 -10.96
N LEU A 226 -5.30 15.73 -9.86
CA LEU A 226 -4.56 14.68 -9.17
C LEU A 226 -5.44 13.96 -8.15
N VAL A 227 -5.40 12.65 -8.14
CA VAL A 227 -6.11 11.80 -7.19
C VAL A 227 -5.08 10.90 -6.50
N GLY A 228 -4.84 11.08 -5.23
CA GLY A 228 -3.83 10.33 -4.48
C GLY A 228 -4.43 9.53 -3.34
N HIS A 229 -3.96 8.29 -3.18
CA HIS A 229 -4.31 7.41 -2.07
C HIS A 229 -3.17 7.37 -1.06
N SER A 230 -3.51 7.45 0.25
CA SER A 230 -2.54 7.26 1.33
C SER A 230 -1.33 8.18 1.17
N ILE A 231 -0.09 7.67 1.25
CA ILE A 231 1.15 8.44 1.16
C ILE A 231 1.25 9.30 -0.11
N ALA A 232 0.55 8.97 -1.19
CA ALA A 232 0.53 9.82 -2.39
C ALA A 232 0.00 11.25 -2.11
N GLY A 233 -0.65 11.46 -0.96
CA GLY A 233 -0.99 12.80 -0.48
C GLY A 233 0.19 13.75 -0.40
N GLU A 234 1.41 13.26 -0.09
CA GLU A 234 2.61 14.10 -0.05
C GLU A 234 3.00 14.62 -1.45
N GLU A 235 2.88 13.77 -2.49
CA GLU A 235 3.15 14.16 -3.86
C GLU A 235 2.15 15.21 -4.36
N LEU A 236 0.85 15.01 -4.03
CA LEU A 236 -0.19 15.99 -4.32
C LEU A 236 0.14 17.35 -3.71
N SER A 237 0.49 17.35 -2.43
CA SER A 237 0.78 18.56 -1.66
C SER A 237 2.07 19.23 -2.11
N SER A 238 3.11 18.44 -2.42
CA SER A 238 4.36 18.90 -2.99
C SER A 238 4.11 19.68 -4.30
N ILE A 239 3.38 19.07 -5.23
CA ILE A 239 3.07 19.69 -6.52
C ILE A 239 2.24 20.97 -6.33
N ALA A 240 1.18 20.90 -5.54
CA ALA A 240 0.27 22.03 -5.34
C ALA A 240 0.91 23.20 -4.58
N THR A 241 1.89 22.95 -3.71
CA THR A 241 2.62 23.96 -2.98
C THR A 241 3.67 24.66 -3.88
N ARG A 242 4.41 23.86 -4.66
CA ARG A 242 5.51 24.35 -5.51
C ARG A 242 5.04 24.84 -6.88
N HIS A 243 4.01 24.20 -7.44
CA HIS A 243 3.53 24.40 -8.82
C HIS A 243 1.99 24.41 -8.90
N PRO A 244 1.29 25.29 -8.15
CA PRO A 244 -0.17 25.32 -8.09
C PRO A 244 -0.83 25.53 -9.48
N GLU A 245 -0.13 26.17 -10.39
CA GLU A 245 -0.60 26.44 -11.76
C GLU A 245 -0.66 25.16 -12.64
N LYS A 246 0.03 24.11 -12.25
CA LYS A 246 0.13 22.86 -13.02
C LYS A 246 -1.08 21.92 -12.80
N VAL A 247 -1.90 22.15 -11.79
CA VAL A 247 -3.03 21.29 -11.44
C VAL A 247 -4.34 22.07 -11.39
N ALA A 248 -5.46 21.41 -11.66
CA ALA A 248 -6.79 22.00 -11.54
C ALA A 248 -7.40 21.80 -10.16
N GLY A 249 -7.03 20.75 -9.46
CA GLY A 249 -7.50 20.40 -8.13
C GLY A 249 -6.91 19.08 -7.66
N LEU A 250 -7.07 18.79 -6.36
CA LEU A 250 -6.54 17.61 -5.68
C LEU A 250 -7.66 16.82 -5.05
N VAL A 251 -7.57 15.51 -5.16
CA VAL A 251 -8.46 14.56 -4.46
C VAL A 251 -7.61 13.64 -3.60
N TYR A 252 -7.76 13.76 -2.29
CA TYR A 252 -7.10 12.90 -1.31
C TYR A 252 -8.05 11.76 -0.93
N LEU A 253 -7.68 10.54 -1.27
CA LEU A 253 -8.39 9.31 -0.92
C LEU A 253 -7.75 8.70 0.32
N ASP A 254 -8.24 9.08 1.50
CA ASP A 254 -7.66 8.75 2.80
C ASP A 254 -6.16 9.08 2.87
N ALA A 255 -5.82 10.27 2.39
CA ALA A 255 -4.46 10.70 2.05
C ALA A 255 -4.07 12.08 2.59
N ALA A 256 -5.00 12.83 3.21
CA ALA A 256 -4.73 14.20 3.68
C ALA A 256 -4.29 14.23 5.16
N TYR A 257 -3.37 13.31 5.54
CA TYR A 257 -2.76 13.25 6.87
C TYR A 257 -1.57 14.21 6.99
N SER A 258 -0.85 14.16 8.10
CA SER A 258 0.23 15.11 8.44
C SER A 258 1.32 15.24 7.35
N TYR A 259 1.67 14.16 6.67
CA TYR A 259 2.60 14.18 5.54
C TYR A 259 2.07 14.93 4.30
N ALA A 260 0.74 15.08 4.19
CA ALA A 260 0.12 15.83 3.11
C ALA A 260 -0.29 17.25 3.55
N PHE A 261 -0.75 17.42 4.79
CA PHE A 261 -1.08 18.70 5.37
C PHE A 261 -0.62 18.76 6.83
N TYR A 262 0.48 19.44 7.09
CA TYR A 262 1.04 19.59 8.41
C TYR A 262 0.38 20.73 9.18
N ASP A 263 -0.34 20.41 10.24
CA ASP A 263 -0.90 21.39 11.18
C ASP A 263 0.13 21.69 12.29
N ARG A 264 0.68 22.89 12.30
CA ARG A 264 1.61 23.36 13.33
C ARG A 264 1.04 23.34 14.75
N GLY A 265 -0.29 23.37 14.89
CA GLY A 265 -0.96 23.33 16.20
C GLY A 265 -0.96 21.92 16.80
N GLN A 266 -1.08 20.90 15.97
CA GLN A 266 -1.06 19.50 16.39
C GLN A 266 0.37 18.95 16.48
N GLY A 267 1.23 19.26 15.51
CA GLY A 267 2.53 18.63 15.34
C GLY A 267 2.40 17.21 14.74
N ASP A 268 3.55 16.62 14.45
CA ASP A 268 3.67 15.21 14.06
C ASP A 268 5.09 14.74 14.36
N MET A 269 5.23 13.79 15.29
CA MET A 269 6.53 13.38 15.82
C MET A 269 7.49 12.91 14.73
N ASP A 270 7.02 12.17 13.72
CA ASP A 270 7.88 11.61 12.67
C ASP A 270 8.40 12.73 11.76
N LEU A 271 7.51 13.63 11.32
CA LEU A 271 7.88 14.78 10.49
C LEU A 271 8.75 15.79 11.26
N ASP A 272 8.49 16.01 12.54
CA ASP A 272 9.26 16.91 13.37
C ASP A 272 10.66 16.34 13.67
N ALA A 273 10.78 15.02 13.84
CA ALA A 273 12.06 14.32 13.96
C ALA A 273 12.87 14.40 12.65
N LEU A 274 12.23 14.22 11.49
CA LEU A 274 12.89 14.35 10.19
C LEU A 274 13.39 15.79 9.96
N GLU A 275 12.58 16.79 10.27
CA GLU A 275 13.00 18.19 10.20
C GLU A 275 14.16 18.50 11.15
N LEU A 276 14.08 18.04 12.40
CA LEU A 276 15.16 18.22 13.38
C LEU A 276 16.47 17.61 12.87
N LYS A 277 16.43 16.38 12.38
CA LYS A 277 17.58 15.71 11.79
C LYS A 277 18.18 16.51 10.62
N LYS A 278 17.34 16.92 9.67
CA LYS A 278 17.75 17.74 8.51
C LYS A 278 18.46 19.02 8.93
N ARG A 279 17.95 19.73 9.96
CA ARG A 279 18.54 20.95 10.49
C ARG A 279 19.85 20.70 11.23
N LEU A 280 19.98 19.61 11.97
CA LEU A 280 21.23 19.22 12.63
C LEU A 280 22.31 18.86 11.60
N ASP A 281 21.95 18.17 10.53
CA ASP A 281 22.86 17.85 9.42
C ASP A 281 23.35 19.14 8.74
N GLN A 282 22.49 20.14 8.56
CA GLN A 282 22.88 21.46 8.01
C GLN A 282 23.89 22.19 8.90
N LEU A 283 23.78 22.11 10.24
CA LEU A 283 24.77 22.69 11.16
C LEU A 283 26.17 22.10 10.97
N SER A 284 26.22 20.83 10.61
CA SER A 284 27.46 20.06 10.40
C SER A 284 28.03 20.24 9.00
N THR A 285 27.34 20.93 8.09
CA THR A 285 27.77 21.09 6.69
C THR A 285 29.05 21.93 6.61
N PRO A 286 30.14 21.45 6.00
CA PRO A 286 31.36 22.22 5.79
C PRO A 286 31.11 23.45 4.91
N GLY A 287 31.72 24.58 5.29
CA GLY A 287 31.65 25.82 4.49
C GLY A 287 30.43 26.72 4.73
N ALA A 288 29.49 26.36 5.58
CA ALA A 288 28.42 27.24 6.00
C ALA A 288 28.99 28.48 6.77
N SER A 289 28.48 29.64 6.48
CA SER A 289 28.92 30.91 7.15
C SER A 289 28.50 30.87 8.64
N SER A 290 29.18 31.70 9.45
CA SER A 290 28.80 31.87 10.88
C SER A 290 27.39 32.45 11.03
N ASP A 291 27.01 33.34 10.14
CA ASP A 291 25.70 33.98 10.17
C ASP A 291 24.58 32.98 9.82
N ASP A 292 24.78 32.12 8.80
CA ASP A 292 23.83 31.05 8.47
C ASP A 292 23.66 30.06 9.63
N LYS A 293 24.77 29.71 10.28
CA LYS A 293 24.74 28.82 11.47
C LYS A 293 24.03 29.47 12.65
N LEU A 294 24.20 30.78 12.89
CA LEU A 294 23.49 31.49 13.95
C LEU A 294 21.98 31.52 13.70
N VAL A 295 21.55 31.83 12.47
CA VAL A 295 20.14 31.80 12.07
C VAL A 295 19.54 30.40 12.29
N LEU A 296 20.26 29.36 11.88
CA LEU A 296 19.82 27.99 12.04
C LEU A 296 19.72 27.58 13.52
N ILE A 297 20.69 27.94 14.36
CA ILE A 297 20.68 27.68 15.81
C ILE A 297 19.48 28.39 16.46
N GLN A 298 19.23 29.66 16.12
CA GLN A 298 18.09 30.39 16.64
C GLN A 298 16.77 29.75 16.24
N SER A 299 16.62 29.32 14.98
CA SER A 299 15.44 28.62 14.51
C SER A 299 15.25 27.28 15.23
N LEU A 300 16.32 26.51 15.46
CA LEU A 300 16.28 25.26 16.25
C LEU A 300 15.76 25.54 17.66
N GLN A 301 16.34 26.52 18.37
CA GLN A 301 15.99 26.84 19.75
C GLN A 301 14.57 27.40 19.92
N GLN A 302 14.12 28.22 18.97
CA GLN A 302 12.87 28.97 19.10
C GLN A 302 11.66 28.21 18.53
N THR A 303 11.88 27.29 17.59
CA THR A 303 10.78 26.63 16.86
C THR A 303 10.88 25.11 16.87
N THR A 304 11.98 24.55 16.35
CA THR A 304 12.05 23.11 16.07
C THR A 304 12.12 22.28 17.35
N LEU A 305 13.02 22.63 18.26
CA LEU A 305 13.17 21.87 19.54
C LEU A 305 11.93 21.97 20.44
N PRO A 306 11.31 23.15 20.66
CA PRO A 306 10.09 23.25 21.45
C PRO A 306 8.91 22.44 20.85
N GLN A 307 8.78 22.42 19.50
CA GLN A 307 7.75 21.60 18.87
C GLN A 307 8.03 20.12 19.07
N PHE A 308 9.25 19.66 18.81
CA PHE A 308 9.63 18.26 18.98
C PHE A 308 9.50 17.79 20.45
N GLU A 309 9.83 18.65 21.42
CA GLU A 309 9.61 18.35 22.85
C GLU A 309 8.12 18.14 23.16
N LYS A 310 7.24 18.98 22.61
CA LYS A 310 5.80 18.83 22.74
C LYS A 310 5.30 17.49 22.16
N ASP A 311 5.83 17.07 21.01
CA ASP A 311 5.48 15.83 20.37
C ASP A 311 5.95 14.61 21.19
N LEU A 312 7.18 14.68 21.75
CA LEU A 312 7.67 13.65 22.65
C LEU A 312 6.78 13.49 23.90
N GLN A 313 6.31 14.60 24.48
CA GLN A 313 5.40 14.57 25.63
C GLN A 313 4.05 13.95 25.26
N ALA A 314 3.53 14.26 24.05
CA ALA A 314 2.28 13.67 23.54
C ALA A 314 2.44 12.16 23.32
N GLN A 315 3.54 11.74 22.70
CA GLN A 315 3.86 10.34 22.44
C GLN A 315 4.08 9.56 23.76
N GLU A 316 4.80 10.14 24.70
CA GLU A 316 4.99 9.51 26.03
C GLU A 316 3.65 9.27 26.71
N LYS A 317 2.73 10.25 26.68
CA LYS A 317 1.40 10.12 27.26
C LYS A 317 0.61 9.00 26.57
N GLU A 318 0.67 8.91 25.24
CA GLU A 318 -0.01 7.86 24.48
C GLU A 318 0.53 6.48 24.84
N LEU A 319 1.85 6.29 24.82
CA LEU A 319 2.51 5.02 25.17
C LEU A 319 2.24 4.57 26.62
N ARG A 320 2.04 5.50 27.56
CA ARG A 320 1.65 5.17 28.93
C ARG A 320 0.20 4.67 29.05
N THR A 321 -0.67 5.09 28.13
CA THR A 321 -2.10 4.77 28.17
C THR A 321 -2.48 3.60 27.26
N MET A 322 -1.69 3.34 26.21
CA MET A 322 -1.94 2.29 25.24
C MET A 322 -0.73 1.36 25.09
N HIS A 323 -1.00 0.06 25.19
CA HIS A 323 -0.01 -0.96 24.86
C HIS A 323 -0.20 -1.34 23.38
N PHE A 324 0.62 -0.76 22.51
CA PHE A 324 0.65 -1.18 21.12
C PHE A 324 1.36 -2.53 21.02
N PRO A 325 0.75 -3.53 20.36
CA PRO A 325 1.46 -4.76 20.09
C PRO A 325 2.65 -4.46 19.16
N SER A 326 3.81 -5.00 19.50
CA SER A 326 4.98 -4.91 18.63
C SER A 326 4.71 -5.70 17.35
N TYR A 327 4.58 -5.00 16.25
CA TYR A 327 4.57 -5.62 14.93
C TYR A 327 5.97 -5.57 14.36
N ALA A 328 6.57 -6.73 14.16
CA ALA A 328 7.79 -6.86 13.38
C ALA A 328 7.44 -6.82 11.87
N ASN A 329 6.84 -5.75 11.42
CA ASN A 329 6.73 -5.54 9.98
C ASN A 329 8.07 -4.99 9.49
N SER A 330 8.78 -5.75 8.69
CA SER A 330 9.94 -5.24 7.97
C SER A 330 9.42 -4.29 6.89
N VAL A 331 9.61 -3.00 7.11
CA VAL A 331 9.37 -1.97 6.09
C VAL A 331 10.36 -2.23 4.95
N SER A 332 9.89 -2.23 3.70
CA SER A 332 10.80 -2.40 2.56
C SER A 332 11.81 -1.26 2.51
N PRO A 333 13.02 -1.46 1.96
CA PRO A 333 14.00 -0.39 1.85
C PRO A 333 13.49 0.83 1.05
N VAL A 334 12.64 0.62 0.05
CA VAL A 334 12.02 1.68 -0.74
C VAL A 334 11.00 2.44 0.10
N ASP A 335 10.12 1.72 0.81
CA ASP A 335 9.15 2.34 1.72
C ASP A 335 9.85 3.18 2.78
N ALA A 336 10.91 2.64 3.38
CA ALA A 336 11.71 3.38 4.36
C ALA A 336 12.34 4.65 3.76
N ALA A 337 12.78 4.60 2.49
CA ALA A 337 13.35 5.77 1.81
C ALA A 337 12.28 6.85 1.56
N ILE A 338 11.06 6.47 1.17
CA ILE A 338 9.92 7.38 1.01
C ILE A 338 9.55 8.01 2.34
N LEU A 339 9.34 7.19 3.39
CA LEU A 339 9.00 7.70 4.73
C LEU A 339 10.06 8.65 5.30
N ASN A 340 11.35 8.39 5.03
CA ASN A 340 12.43 9.31 5.41
C ASN A 340 12.55 10.54 4.49
N GLY A 341 11.87 10.53 3.37
CA GLY A 341 11.83 11.62 2.39
C GLY A 341 10.65 12.58 2.54
N GLN A 342 9.80 12.37 3.53
CA GLN A 342 8.63 13.21 3.80
C GLN A 342 9.00 14.65 4.11
N GLU A 343 8.11 15.56 3.74
CA GLU A 343 8.25 17.00 3.93
C GLU A 343 6.98 17.58 4.55
N LYS A 344 7.07 18.82 5.08
CA LYS A 344 5.93 19.52 5.68
C LYS A 344 5.28 20.47 4.69
N TYR A 345 4.02 20.27 4.38
CA TYR A 345 3.21 21.13 3.53
C TYR A 345 2.14 21.84 4.38
N THR A 346 2.16 23.15 4.42
CA THR A 346 1.25 23.96 5.26
C THR A 346 0.38 24.94 4.48
N ASP A 347 0.66 25.13 3.18
CA ASP A 347 -0.01 26.11 2.33
C ASP A 347 -0.35 25.48 0.96
N ILE A 348 -1.60 25.07 0.80
CA ILE A 348 -2.12 24.48 -0.43
C ILE A 348 -3.22 25.38 -0.97
N ARG A 349 -2.99 25.99 -2.14
CA ARG A 349 -3.84 27.06 -2.69
C ARG A 349 -4.71 26.63 -3.88
N VAL A 350 -4.84 25.35 -4.12
CA VAL A 350 -5.69 24.80 -5.18
C VAL A 350 -6.96 24.20 -4.59
N PRO A 351 -8.04 24.02 -5.38
CA PRO A 351 -9.22 23.34 -4.90
C PRO A 351 -8.93 21.92 -4.38
N ILE A 352 -9.54 21.55 -3.26
CA ILE A 352 -9.32 20.26 -2.58
C ILE A 352 -10.64 19.54 -2.34
N LEU A 353 -10.64 18.23 -2.64
CA LEU A 353 -11.53 17.24 -2.08
C LEU A 353 -10.71 16.29 -1.21
N ALA A 354 -11.02 16.18 0.07
CA ALA A 354 -10.40 15.22 0.98
C ALA A 354 -11.46 14.25 1.51
N ILE A 355 -11.30 12.96 1.22
CA ILE A 355 -12.18 11.88 1.68
C ILE A 355 -11.40 11.09 2.72
N PHE A 356 -11.87 11.09 3.96
CA PHE A 356 -11.26 10.38 5.08
C PHE A 356 -12.11 9.20 5.51
N ALA A 357 -11.49 8.10 5.88
CA ALA A 357 -12.09 7.05 6.69
C ALA A 357 -12.12 7.48 8.16
N VAL A 358 -13.28 7.75 8.74
CA VAL A 358 -13.40 8.26 10.12
C VAL A 358 -14.58 7.61 10.85
N PRO A 359 -14.33 6.65 11.75
CA PRO A 359 -13.06 5.91 11.96
C PRO A 359 -12.82 4.90 10.84
N HIS A 360 -11.60 4.39 10.77
CA HIS A 360 -11.31 3.26 9.90
C HIS A 360 -12.01 1.98 10.36
N ASP A 361 -12.43 1.16 9.39
CA ASP A 361 -12.78 -0.23 9.66
C ASP A 361 -11.48 -1.02 9.95
N LEU A 362 -11.35 -1.53 11.17
CA LEU A 362 -10.23 -2.36 11.59
C LEU A 362 -10.27 -3.79 11.01
N GLY A 363 -11.26 -4.11 10.17
CA GLY A 363 -11.43 -5.43 9.56
C GLY A 363 -11.52 -6.53 10.61
N SER A 364 -10.86 -7.66 10.36
CA SER A 364 -10.76 -8.79 11.30
C SER A 364 -9.66 -8.62 12.36
N GLY A 365 -8.93 -7.48 12.36
CA GLY A 365 -7.88 -7.22 13.32
C GLY A 365 -8.38 -7.22 14.77
N PHE A 366 -7.65 -7.89 15.65
CA PHE A 366 -7.91 -7.93 17.10
C PHE A 366 -9.30 -8.45 17.53
N GLN A 367 -9.97 -9.26 16.72
CA GLN A 367 -11.29 -9.85 17.08
C GLN A 367 -11.23 -10.65 18.38
N ASN A 368 -10.08 -11.28 18.68
CA ASN A 368 -9.85 -12.06 19.89
C ASN A 368 -9.34 -11.21 21.06
N ASP A 369 -9.19 -9.89 20.91
CA ASP A 369 -8.81 -8.94 21.95
C ASP A 369 -9.68 -7.68 21.83
N PRO A 370 -10.93 -7.73 22.34
CA PRO A 370 -11.87 -6.63 22.23
C PRO A 370 -11.40 -5.33 22.90
N ALA A 371 -10.61 -5.45 23.97
CA ALA A 371 -10.09 -4.27 24.68
C ALA A 371 -9.06 -3.52 23.83
N THR A 372 -8.08 -4.22 23.27
CA THR A 372 -7.11 -3.63 22.33
C THR A 372 -7.82 -3.07 21.09
N ARG A 373 -8.80 -3.81 20.52
CA ARG A 373 -9.57 -3.33 19.38
C ARG A 373 -10.30 -2.02 19.67
N ALA A 374 -10.96 -1.92 20.83
CA ALA A 374 -11.67 -0.71 21.23
C ALA A 374 -10.73 0.47 21.46
N ALA A 375 -9.56 0.24 22.06
CA ALA A 375 -8.54 1.27 22.25
C ALA A 375 -7.98 1.79 20.93
N LEU A 376 -7.68 0.88 19.98
CA LEU A 376 -7.21 1.25 18.64
C LEU A 376 -8.26 2.04 17.87
N ALA A 377 -9.53 1.62 17.91
CA ALA A 377 -10.63 2.33 17.26
C ALA A 377 -10.84 3.74 17.83
N ALA A 378 -10.71 3.89 19.16
CA ALA A 378 -10.82 5.20 19.81
C ALA A 378 -9.65 6.13 19.47
N SER A 379 -8.42 5.61 19.45
CA SER A 379 -7.24 6.36 19.01
C SER A 379 -7.35 6.78 17.56
N ASP A 380 -7.71 5.85 16.68
CA ASP A 380 -7.92 6.11 15.26
C ASP A 380 -8.98 7.20 15.04
N LEU A 381 -10.15 7.08 15.66
CA LEU A 381 -11.21 8.09 15.58
C LEU A 381 -10.71 9.47 16.02
N THR A 382 -9.94 9.53 17.12
CA THR A 382 -9.42 10.79 17.66
C THR A 382 -8.45 11.43 16.68
N ARG A 383 -7.48 10.67 16.19
CA ARG A 383 -6.43 11.15 15.30
C ARG A 383 -6.99 11.57 13.93
N THR A 384 -7.81 10.72 13.31
CA THR A 384 -8.36 11.00 11.98
C THR A 384 -9.36 12.16 12.02
N THR A 385 -10.16 12.29 13.08
CA THR A 385 -11.05 13.43 13.29
C THR A 385 -10.25 14.72 13.47
N ALA A 386 -9.19 14.70 14.27
CA ALA A 386 -8.35 15.88 14.50
C ALA A 386 -7.72 16.36 13.18
N GLN A 387 -7.18 15.45 12.37
CA GLN A 387 -6.57 15.77 11.09
C GLN A 387 -7.58 16.33 10.08
N ALA A 388 -8.75 15.71 9.95
CA ALA A 388 -9.82 16.19 9.08
C ALA A 388 -10.31 17.60 9.48
N ASN A 389 -10.44 17.87 10.78
CA ASN A 389 -10.82 19.17 11.31
C ASN A 389 -9.72 20.22 11.09
N ALA A 390 -8.44 19.85 11.22
CA ALA A 390 -7.33 20.73 10.97
C ALA A 390 -7.28 21.21 9.53
N LEU A 391 -7.43 20.28 8.57
CA LEU A 391 -7.50 20.61 7.15
C LEU A 391 -8.68 21.53 6.84
N GLU A 392 -9.88 21.20 7.33
CA GLU A 392 -11.11 21.98 7.11
C GLU A 392 -11.01 23.41 7.68
N LYS A 393 -10.38 23.53 8.86
CA LYS A 393 -10.17 24.82 9.50
C LYS A 393 -9.12 25.68 8.76
N ALA A 394 -8.02 25.06 8.33
CA ALA A 394 -6.91 25.77 7.69
C ALA A 394 -7.23 26.16 6.23
N ILE A 395 -8.00 25.33 5.53
CA ILE A 395 -8.37 25.52 4.13
C ILE A 395 -9.90 25.50 4.02
N PRO A 396 -10.59 26.62 4.31
CA PRO A 396 -12.07 26.66 4.33
C PRO A 396 -12.72 26.36 2.98
N SER A 397 -11.99 26.46 1.88
CA SER A 397 -12.45 26.07 0.54
C SER A 397 -12.32 24.57 0.26
N ALA A 398 -11.67 23.81 1.13
CA ALA A 398 -11.55 22.36 0.99
C ALA A 398 -12.91 21.68 1.26
N ARG A 399 -13.30 20.76 0.38
CA ARG A 399 -14.41 19.87 0.64
C ARG A 399 -13.90 18.65 1.40
N VAL A 400 -14.30 18.52 2.66
CA VAL A 400 -13.92 17.40 3.53
C VAL A 400 -15.08 16.46 3.70
N VAL A 401 -14.88 15.20 3.32
CA VAL A 401 -15.87 14.10 3.43
C VAL A 401 -15.36 13.07 4.43
N ARG A 402 -16.19 12.69 5.38
CA ARG A 402 -15.90 11.68 6.40
C ARG A 402 -16.77 10.45 6.14
N LEU A 403 -16.14 9.31 5.81
CA LEU A 403 -16.82 8.03 5.58
C LEU A 403 -16.67 7.17 6.84
N PRO A 404 -17.77 6.92 7.58
CA PRO A 404 -17.69 6.13 8.80
C PRO A 404 -17.45 4.65 8.47
N ASN A 405 -16.52 4.03 9.21
CA ASN A 405 -16.17 2.62 9.09
C ASN A 405 -15.76 2.20 7.66
N ALA A 406 -15.19 3.12 6.89
CA ALA A 406 -14.56 2.80 5.63
C ALA A 406 -13.18 2.15 5.88
N SER A 407 -12.71 1.31 4.98
CA SER A 407 -11.32 0.85 5.03
C SER A 407 -10.37 1.97 4.58
N HIS A 408 -9.08 1.84 4.88
CA HIS A 408 -8.05 2.74 4.34
C HIS A 408 -8.12 2.88 2.80
N PHE A 409 -8.52 1.81 2.12
CA PHE A 409 -8.81 1.83 0.68
C PHE A 409 -10.26 2.26 0.43
N VAL A 410 -10.57 3.53 0.71
CA VAL A 410 -11.96 4.07 0.62
C VAL A 410 -12.58 3.85 -0.74
N PHE A 411 -11.79 3.88 -1.81
CA PHE A 411 -12.24 3.64 -3.19
C PHE A 411 -12.55 2.16 -3.48
N ILE A 412 -12.19 1.25 -2.57
CA ILE A 412 -12.57 -0.16 -2.62
C ILE A 412 -13.78 -0.41 -1.72
N SER A 413 -13.75 0.06 -0.46
CA SER A 413 -14.83 -0.20 0.51
C SER A 413 -16.09 0.63 0.25
N ASN A 414 -15.92 1.86 -0.19
CA ASN A 414 -16.98 2.87 -0.38
C ASN A 414 -16.98 3.46 -1.78
N GLU A 415 -16.74 2.63 -2.80
CA GLU A 415 -16.53 3.04 -4.18
C GLU A 415 -17.62 3.97 -4.73
N ALA A 416 -18.89 3.66 -4.46
CA ALA A 416 -20.00 4.47 -4.97
C ALA A 416 -19.99 5.91 -4.40
N ASP A 417 -19.64 6.06 -3.12
CA ASP A 417 -19.50 7.36 -2.48
C ASP A 417 -18.31 8.11 -3.05
N VAL A 418 -17.16 7.44 -3.19
CA VAL A 418 -15.94 8.04 -3.76
C VAL A 418 -16.19 8.52 -5.20
N LEU A 419 -16.80 7.71 -6.06
CA LEU A 419 -17.15 8.10 -7.43
C LEU A 419 -18.07 9.31 -7.46
N ARG A 420 -19.10 9.34 -6.62
CA ARG A 420 -20.02 10.47 -6.50
C ARG A 420 -19.30 11.76 -6.10
N GLU A 421 -18.46 11.68 -5.07
CA GLU A 421 -17.71 12.84 -4.56
C GLU A 421 -16.69 13.37 -5.58
N ILE A 422 -15.94 12.48 -6.24
CA ILE A 422 -15.00 12.86 -7.33
C ILE A 422 -15.74 13.58 -8.45
N ASN A 423 -16.84 12.99 -8.96
CA ASN A 423 -17.61 13.59 -10.05
C ASN A 423 -18.20 14.96 -9.66
N SER A 424 -18.75 15.07 -8.47
CA SER A 424 -19.29 16.34 -7.95
C SER A 424 -18.22 17.42 -7.80
N PHE A 425 -17.04 17.04 -7.27
CA PHE A 425 -15.93 17.96 -7.10
C PHE A 425 -15.38 18.45 -8.44
N ILE A 426 -15.09 17.54 -9.36
CA ILE A 426 -14.51 17.92 -10.66
C ILE A 426 -15.48 18.76 -11.48
N SER A 427 -16.78 18.49 -11.40
CA SER A 427 -17.80 19.31 -12.07
C SER A 427 -17.89 20.75 -11.52
N SER A 428 -17.41 21.00 -10.31
CA SER A 428 -17.36 22.33 -9.69
C SER A 428 -16.09 23.13 -10.02
N LEU A 429 -15.08 22.47 -10.61
CA LEU A 429 -13.81 23.11 -10.98
C LEU A 429 -13.97 23.99 -12.21
N PRO A 430 -13.28 25.16 -12.28
CA PRO A 430 -13.31 26.06 -13.42
C PRO A 430 -12.71 25.46 -14.70
#